data_acdf5ee100590a9aff6a8d8947e5391b
#
_entry.id   acdf5ee100590a9aff6a8d8947e5391b
#
_cell.length_a   1.000
_cell.length_b   1.000
_cell.length_c   1.000
_cell.angle_alpha   90.00
_cell.angle_beta   90.00
_cell.angle_gamma   90.00
#
_symmetry.space_group_name_H-M   'P 1'
#
loop_
_entity.id
_entity.type
_entity.pdbx_description
1 polymer ?
#
loop_
_entity_poly.entity_id
_entity_poly.type
_entity_poly.pdbx_seq_one_letter_code
_entity_poly.pdbx_strand_id
1 'polypeptide(L)'
;MHIYWFKDSKTGHLKQVDALLNELKKDSKFLLTHVDWLDKKFSLENIECIFAEPPKTNQKIVLIGAGHGVYENILNSKKFLIKNFNSQAIAIAILRPSKKLKSFDMVCAPEHDFSNKTLPKNVTTFIGSLAEPSYSTIDKNQAMIAIGGTSKHYKFDGNVLLGQLQFILSMYQSYEFKIFNSRRTPDSINLKIEEELRKHSNAQFIDFNSMESKSFQKSLRQAALKFVTPDSVNLTFESLSTPGKTYLIQIETPSYRRIFGSRKIRESMNKLVQSKQVGVVSLVKKKGGINAVSYTHLTLPTI
;
A
#
# COMPACT_ATOMS: atom_id res chain seq x y z
N MET A 1 20.79 -12.11 -15.47
CA MET A 1 20.67 -11.38 -14.19
C MET A 1 20.08 -12.29 -13.13
N HIS A 2 20.52 -12.24 -11.88
CA HIS A 2 19.95 -12.97 -10.76
C HIS A 2 19.56 -11.98 -9.68
N ILE A 3 18.31 -12.02 -9.26
CA ILE A 3 17.76 -11.16 -8.22
C ILE A 3 17.57 -11.97 -6.94
N TYR A 4 18.12 -11.49 -5.85
CA TYR A 4 17.88 -12.00 -4.51
C TYR A 4 16.95 -11.03 -3.78
N TRP A 5 15.75 -11.47 -3.50
CA TRP A 5 14.74 -10.66 -2.80
C TRP A 5 14.74 -10.98 -1.31
N PHE A 6 15.26 -10.06 -0.51
CA PHE A 6 15.25 -10.12 0.95
C PHE A 6 13.90 -9.68 1.48
N LYS A 7 13.21 -10.59 2.17
CA LYS A 7 11.85 -10.39 2.67
C LYS A 7 11.82 -10.18 4.18
N ASP A 8 11.03 -9.22 4.64
CA ASP A 8 10.60 -9.13 6.05
C ASP A 8 9.15 -9.64 6.20
N SER A 9 8.61 -9.58 7.44
CA SER A 9 7.25 -10.07 7.75
C SER A 9 6.12 -9.11 7.35
N LYS A 10 6.44 -7.90 6.83
CA LYS A 10 5.43 -6.87 6.58
C LYS A 10 4.81 -6.98 5.20
N THR A 11 3.54 -7.36 5.15
CA THR A 11 2.79 -7.52 3.90
C THR A 11 2.90 -6.30 2.96
N GLY A 12 2.86 -5.06 3.50
CA GLY A 12 2.99 -3.85 2.68
C GLY A 12 4.37 -3.67 2.04
N HIS A 13 5.44 -4.19 2.66
CA HIS A 13 6.78 -4.21 2.07
C HIS A 13 6.88 -5.25 0.96
N LEU A 14 6.34 -6.45 1.22
CA LEU A 14 6.35 -7.55 0.25
C LEU A 14 5.60 -7.16 -1.02
N LYS A 15 4.40 -6.61 -0.90
CA LYS A 15 3.59 -6.19 -2.05
C LYS A 15 4.28 -5.15 -2.93
N GLN A 16 5.02 -4.21 -2.37
CA GLN A 16 5.71 -3.18 -3.15
C GLN A 16 6.88 -3.74 -3.96
N VAL A 17 7.67 -4.64 -3.36
CA VAL A 17 8.77 -5.30 -4.08
C VAL A 17 8.21 -6.25 -5.14
N ASP A 18 7.15 -6.99 -4.83
CA ASP A 18 6.48 -7.90 -5.75
C ASP A 18 5.92 -7.15 -6.97
N ALA A 19 5.24 -6.03 -6.75
CA ALA A 19 4.74 -5.17 -7.83
C ALA A 19 5.86 -4.72 -8.78
N LEU A 20 7.00 -4.29 -8.23
CA LEU A 20 8.16 -3.91 -9.03
C LEU A 20 8.73 -5.09 -9.80
N LEU A 21 8.90 -6.26 -9.17
CA LEU A 21 9.46 -7.44 -9.80
C LEU A 21 8.54 -8.00 -10.89
N ASN A 22 7.22 -7.95 -10.68
CA ASN A 22 6.24 -8.37 -11.68
C ASN A 22 6.27 -7.46 -12.90
N GLU A 23 6.45 -6.16 -12.73
CA GLU A 23 6.61 -5.23 -13.83
C GLU A 23 7.92 -5.48 -14.61
N LEU A 24 9.03 -5.68 -13.90
CA LEU A 24 10.32 -6.01 -14.50
C LEU A 24 10.32 -7.33 -15.29
N LYS A 25 9.52 -8.32 -14.87
CA LYS A 25 9.38 -9.60 -15.62
C LYS A 25 8.79 -9.43 -17.01
N LYS A 26 8.05 -8.36 -17.28
CA LYS A 26 7.47 -8.11 -18.60
C LYS A 26 8.54 -7.80 -19.64
N ASP A 27 9.59 -7.08 -19.24
CA ASP A 27 10.63 -6.59 -20.13
C ASP A 27 11.96 -7.35 -20.02
N SER A 28 12.14 -8.15 -18.97
CA SER A 28 13.41 -8.78 -18.67
C SER A 28 13.28 -10.19 -18.10
N LYS A 29 14.11 -11.12 -18.60
CA LYS A 29 14.24 -12.44 -17.99
C LYS A 29 15.32 -12.42 -16.89
N PHE A 30 14.99 -12.91 -15.70
CA PHE A 30 15.92 -13.04 -14.59
C PHE A 30 15.58 -14.25 -13.72
N LEU A 31 16.59 -14.77 -13.02
CA LEU A 31 16.40 -15.73 -11.94
C LEU A 31 16.01 -14.97 -10.67
N LEU A 32 15.09 -15.52 -9.90
CA LEU A 32 14.63 -14.92 -8.65
C LEU A 32 14.81 -15.91 -7.50
N THR A 33 15.60 -15.53 -6.51
CA THR A 33 15.73 -16.25 -5.25
C THR A 33 15.08 -15.45 -4.14
N HIS A 34 14.16 -16.07 -3.42
CA HIS A 34 13.54 -15.51 -2.23
C HIS A 34 14.41 -15.79 -1.02
N VAL A 35 14.78 -14.75 -0.29
CA VAL A 35 15.54 -14.83 0.95
C VAL A 35 14.61 -14.41 2.09
N ASP A 36 14.03 -15.38 2.78
CA ASP A 36 13.14 -15.12 3.90
C ASP A 36 13.97 -14.78 5.14
N TRP A 37 13.98 -13.50 5.50
CA TRP A 37 14.74 -12.95 6.61
C TRP A 37 13.84 -12.58 7.79
N LEU A 38 13.01 -13.56 8.19
CA LEU A 38 12.08 -13.39 9.31
C LEU A 38 12.88 -13.40 10.62
N ASP A 39 13.01 -12.23 11.26
CA ASP A 39 13.56 -12.06 12.62
C ASP A 39 14.96 -12.65 12.88
N LYS A 40 15.70 -12.99 11.84
CA LYS A 40 17.06 -13.48 11.98
C LYS A 40 18.03 -12.33 12.24
N LYS A 41 18.76 -12.41 13.33
CA LYS A 41 19.92 -11.53 13.53
C LYS A 41 20.93 -11.79 12.42
N PHE A 42 21.58 -10.72 11.95
CA PHE A 42 22.69 -10.84 11.01
C PHE A 42 23.73 -11.83 11.53
N SER A 43 24.07 -12.83 10.72
CA SER A 43 25.26 -13.67 10.91
C SER A 43 25.95 -13.88 9.57
N LEU A 44 27.28 -14.03 9.59
CA LEU A 44 28.06 -14.38 8.41
C LEU A 44 27.63 -15.73 7.85
N GLU A 45 27.40 -16.72 8.70
CA GLU A 45 26.94 -18.07 8.34
C GLU A 45 25.66 -18.04 7.50
N ASN A 46 24.69 -17.16 7.85
CA ASN A 46 23.45 -17.04 7.08
C ASN A 46 23.72 -16.50 5.65
N ILE A 47 24.69 -15.59 5.50
CA ILE A 47 25.07 -15.08 4.19
C ILE A 47 25.81 -16.15 3.38
N GLU A 48 26.72 -16.88 4.01
CA GLU A 48 27.43 -18.00 3.39
C GLU A 48 26.47 -19.07 2.89
N CYS A 49 25.44 -19.40 3.66
CA CYS A 49 24.39 -20.33 3.22
C CYS A 49 23.61 -19.82 2.00
N ILE A 50 23.29 -18.52 1.93
CA ILE A 50 22.58 -17.94 0.78
C ILE A 50 23.42 -18.01 -0.49
N PHE A 51 24.74 -17.86 -0.38
CA PHE A 51 25.71 -17.83 -1.47
C PHE A 51 26.68 -19.01 -1.42
N ALA A 52 26.20 -20.19 -0.97
CA ALA A 52 27.00 -21.41 -0.90
C ALA A 52 27.56 -21.82 -2.27
N GLU A 53 26.80 -21.57 -3.34
CA GLU A 53 27.27 -21.70 -4.71
C GLU A 53 27.76 -20.34 -5.22
N PRO A 54 29.02 -20.26 -5.74
CA PRO A 54 29.54 -19.03 -6.30
C PRO A 54 28.70 -18.58 -7.50
N PRO A 55 28.46 -17.28 -7.66
CA PRO A 55 27.79 -16.76 -8.83
C PRO A 55 28.55 -17.11 -10.11
N LYS A 56 27.83 -17.38 -11.20
CA LYS A 56 28.46 -17.61 -12.52
C LYS A 56 29.29 -16.39 -12.94
N THR A 57 30.39 -16.64 -13.62
CA THR A 57 31.25 -15.59 -14.18
C THR A 57 30.41 -14.59 -15.01
N ASN A 58 30.61 -13.28 -14.76
CA ASN A 58 29.88 -12.19 -15.41
C ASN A 58 28.36 -12.13 -15.09
N GLN A 59 27.87 -12.86 -14.11
CA GLN A 59 26.48 -12.79 -13.71
C GLN A 59 26.22 -11.48 -12.95
N LYS A 60 25.30 -10.65 -13.47
CA LYS A 60 24.80 -9.48 -12.74
C LYS A 60 23.91 -9.93 -11.58
N ILE A 61 24.25 -9.51 -10.36
CA ILE A 61 23.51 -9.83 -9.14
C ILE A 61 22.82 -8.57 -8.65
N VAL A 62 21.54 -8.68 -8.32
CA VAL A 62 20.75 -7.63 -7.72
C VAL A 62 20.23 -8.13 -6.37
N LEU A 63 20.49 -7.37 -5.32
CA LEU A 63 20.01 -7.60 -3.96
C LEU A 63 18.94 -6.55 -3.67
N ILE A 64 17.70 -6.97 -3.47
CA ILE A 64 16.56 -6.05 -3.33
C ILE A 64 15.75 -6.40 -2.09
N GLY A 65 15.16 -5.38 -1.47
CA GLY A 65 14.22 -5.57 -0.36
C GLY A 65 13.64 -4.25 0.12
N ALA A 66 12.60 -4.35 0.95
CA ALA A 66 11.91 -3.21 1.52
C ALA A 66 11.90 -3.26 3.05
N GLY A 67 12.17 -2.11 3.67
CA GLY A 67 12.09 -1.93 5.12
C GLY A 67 13.39 -2.18 5.87
N HIS A 68 13.45 -1.62 7.08
CA HIS A 68 14.67 -1.60 7.89
C HIS A 68 15.17 -2.99 8.30
N GLY A 69 14.28 -3.98 8.38
CA GLY A 69 14.64 -5.34 8.79
C GLY A 69 15.59 -6.05 7.83
N VAL A 70 15.65 -5.63 6.55
CA VAL A 70 16.45 -6.31 5.53
C VAL A 70 17.65 -5.50 5.01
N TYR A 71 17.70 -4.21 5.26
CA TYR A 71 18.70 -3.34 4.64
C TYR A 71 20.14 -3.66 5.02
N GLU A 72 20.40 -3.98 6.29
CA GLU A 72 21.73 -4.33 6.73
C GLU A 72 22.22 -5.63 6.09
N ASN A 73 21.33 -6.58 5.94
CA ASN A 73 21.61 -7.88 5.32
C ASN A 73 21.91 -7.72 3.82
N ILE A 74 21.16 -6.87 3.11
CA ILE A 74 21.44 -6.53 1.71
C ILE A 74 22.85 -5.96 1.56
N LEU A 75 23.20 -4.97 2.39
CA LEU A 75 24.52 -4.31 2.30
C LEU A 75 25.67 -5.26 2.69
N ASN A 76 25.46 -6.13 3.66
CA ASN A 76 26.48 -7.09 4.07
C ASN A 76 26.62 -8.22 3.04
N SER A 77 25.54 -8.69 2.45
CA SER A 77 25.57 -9.63 1.32
C SER A 77 26.29 -9.05 0.10
N LYS A 78 26.08 -7.77 -0.21
CA LYS A 78 26.84 -7.09 -1.26
C LYS A 78 28.35 -7.10 -0.97
N LYS A 79 28.75 -6.74 0.24
CA LYS A 79 30.16 -6.75 0.64
C LYS A 79 30.76 -8.16 0.56
N PHE A 80 30.03 -9.17 1.01
CA PHE A 80 30.44 -10.56 0.94
C PHE A 80 30.69 -11.02 -0.50
N LEU A 81 29.75 -10.75 -1.41
CA LEU A 81 29.84 -11.10 -2.81
C LEU A 81 31.03 -10.43 -3.52
N ILE A 82 31.26 -9.16 -3.24
CA ILE A 82 32.40 -8.41 -3.80
C ILE A 82 33.71 -9.00 -3.27
N LYS A 83 33.81 -9.23 -1.96
CA LYS A 83 35.04 -9.68 -1.30
C LYS A 83 35.43 -11.11 -1.68
N ASN A 84 34.46 -12.04 -1.71
CA ASN A 84 34.76 -13.46 -1.86
C ASN A 84 34.68 -13.95 -3.30
N PHE A 85 33.87 -13.30 -4.13
CA PHE A 85 33.65 -13.76 -5.51
C PHE A 85 33.99 -12.72 -6.57
N ASN A 86 34.50 -11.55 -6.19
CA ASN A 86 34.75 -10.42 -7.09
C ASN A 86 33.52 -10.11 -8.01
N SER A 87 32.31 -10.28 -7.47
CA SER A 87 31.08 -10.19 -8.23
C SER A 87 30.57 -8.76 -8.33
N GLN A 88 29.96 -8.42 -9.46
CA GLN A 88 29.23 -7.17 -9.61
C GLN A 88 27.84 -7.30 -8.96
N ALA A 89 27.73 -6.86 -7.70
CA ALA A 89 26.48 -6.88 -6.94
C ALA A 89 25.92 -5.46 -6.77
N ILE A 90 24.63 -5.30 -7.09
CA ILE A 90 23.86 -4.05 -6.96
C ILE A 90 22.90 -4.19 -5.79
N ALA A 91 22.93 -3.26 -4.84
CA ALA A 91 22.02 -3.19 -3.69
C ALA A 91 20.92 -2.15 -3.93
N ILE A 92 19.67 -2.58 -3.91
CA ILE A 92 18.49 -1.74 -4.12
C ILE A 92 17.63 -1.75 -2.86
N ALA A 93 17.33 -0.56 -2.33
CA ALA A 93 16.36 -0.40 -1.26
C ALA A 93 15.03 0.12 -1.82
N ILE A 94 13.94 -0.58 -1.50
CA ILE A 94 12.58 -0.08 -1.68
C ILE A 94 12.13 0.51 -0.35
N LEU A 95 11.63 1.75 -0.38
CA LEU A 95 11.43 2.65 0.75
C LEU A 95 12.75 3.26 1.26
N ARG A 96 12.62 4.40 1.95
CA ARG A 96 13.78 5.17 2.41
C ARG A 96 14.47 4.51 3.60
N PRO A 97 15.77 4.15 3.48
CA PRO A 97 16.57 3.77 4.63
C PRO A 97 16.79 4.96 5.58
N SER A 98 16.64 4.74 6.89
CA SER A 98 16.95 5.77 7.89
C SER A 98 18.44 6.03 8.04
N LYS A 99 19.26 5.02 7.77
CA LYS A 99 20.73 5.05 7.85
C LYS A 99 21.34 4.48 6.57
N LYS A 100 22.61 4.79 6.30
CA LYS A 100 23.40 4.21 5.19
C LYS A 100 22.77 4.39 3.80
N LEU A 101 21.96 5.45 3.58
CA LEU A 101 21.27 5.70 2.30
C LEU A 101 22.23 5.73 1.11
N LYS A 102 23.40 6.35 1.28
CA LYS A 102 24.44 6.43 0.24
C LYS A 102 25.15 5.10 -0.04
N SER A 103 24.98 4.09 0.80
CA SER A 103 25.60 2.76 0.61
C SER A 103 24.84 1.86 -0.36
N PHE A 104 23.62 2.22 -0.70
CA PHE A 104 22.85 1.57 -1.75
C PHE A 104 23.21 2.14 -3.11
N ASP A 105 23.20 1.30 -4.13
CA ASP A 105 23.37 1.74 -5.51
C ASP A 105 22.12 2.46 -6.02
N MET A 106 20.94 2.02 -5.58
CA MET A 106 19.66 2.65 -5.87
C MET A 106 18.72 2.59 -4.65
N VAL A 107 18.01 3.67 -4.42
CA VAL A 107 16.93 3.75 -3.44
C VAL A 107 15.69 4.23 -4.15
N CYS A 108 14.65 3.41 -4.17
CA CYS A 108 13.33 3.76 -4.68
C CYS A 108 12.41 4.02 -3.49
N ALA A 109 11.98 5.27 -3.29
CA ALA A 109 11.22 5.64 -2.10
C ALA A 109 10.14 6.69 -2.38
N PRO A 110 9.08 6.76 -1.55
CA PRO A 110 8.06 7.77 -1.72
C PRO A 110 8.60 9.20 -1.65
N GLU A 111 8.14 10.08 -2.55
CA GLU A 111 8.60 11.48 -2.59
C GLU A 111 8.41 12.21 -1.26
N HIS A 112 7.33 11.89 -0.53
CA HIS A 112 7.03 12.51 0.76
C HIS A 112 8.07 12.21 1.84
N ASP A 113 8.94 11.21 1.65
CA ASP A 113 10.06 10.94 2.56
C ASP A 113 11.22 11.89 2.37
N PHE A 114 11.26 12.62 1.25
CA PHE A 114 12.32 13.56 0.90
C PHE A 114 11.84 15.02 0.80
N SER A 115 10.63 15.31 1.25
CA SER A 115 10.06 16.67 1.19
C SER A 115 11.07 17.71 1.69
N ASN A 116 11.30 18.76 0.89
CA ASN A 116 12.21 19.88 1.12
C ASN A 116 13.72 19.53 1.16
N LYS A 117 14.16 18.44 0.53
CA LYS A 117 15.59 18.08 0.45
C LYS A 117 16.02 17.83 -0.98
N THR A 118 17.23 18.24 -1.31
CA THR A 118 17.87 17.82 -2.55
C THR A 118 18.01 16.30 -2.56
N LEU A 119 17.55 15.65 -3.63
CA LEU A 119 17.63 14.21 -3.77
C LEU A 119 19.08 13.78 -4.02
N PRO A 120 19.59 12.79 -3.28
CA PRO A 120 20.87 12.17 -3.61
C PRO A 120 20.80 11.50 -4.99
N LYS A 121 21.95 11.44 -5.69
CA LYS A 121 22.03 10.88 -7.06
C LYS A 121 21.53 9.43 -7.20
N ASN A 122 21.61 8.64 -6.13
CA ASN A 122 21.17 7.25 -6.09
C ASN A 122 19.71 7.09 -5.65
N VAL A 123 18.93 8.18 -5.57
CA VAL A 123 17.52 8.14 -5.12
C VAL A 123 16.60 8.42 -6.29
N THR A 124 15.66 7.53 -6.51
CA THR A 124 14.49 7.70 -7.38
C THR A 124 13.25 7.75 -6.52
N THR A 125 12.34 8.69 -6.77
CA THR A 125 11.11 8.81 -6.00
C THR A 125 9.89 8.41 -6.80
N PHE A 126 8.87 7.94 -6.08
CA PHE A 126 7.54 7.67 -6.61
C PHE A 126 6.46 8.30 -5.72
N ILE A 127 5.26 8.46 -6.24
CA ILE A 127 4.14 9.01 -5.48
C ILE A 127 3.49 7.88 -4.67
N GLY A 128 3.43 8.03 -3.35
CA GLY A 128 2.69 7.16 -2.44
C GLY A 128 3.28 5.78 -2.22
N SER A 129 2.78 4.75 -2.88
CA SER A 129 3.21 3.35 -2.70
C SER A 129 3.23 2.62 -4.04
N LEU A 130 4.20 1.75 -4.25
CA LEU A 130 4.22 0.88 -5.42
C LEU A 130 3.09 -0.15 -5.31
N ALA A 131 2.33 -0.29 -6.38
CA ALA A 131 1.25 -1.25 -6.50
C ALA A 131 1.20 -1.82 -7.91
N GLU A 132 0.81 -3.08 -8.03
CA GLU A 132 0.70 -3.76 -9.32
C GLU A 132 -0.48 -3.19 -10.12
N PRO A 133 -0.26 -2.68 -11.34
CA PRO A 133 -1.34 -2.20 -12.18
C PRO A 133 -2.21 -3.37 -12.66
N SER A 134 -3.51 -3.13 -12.74
CA SER A 134 -4.47 -4.08 -13.28
C SER A 134 -5.30 -3.42 -14.37
N TYR A 135 -5.47 -4.15 -15.47
CA TYR A 135 -6.26 -3.74 -16.63
C TYR A 135 -7.52 -4.62 -16.78
N SER A 136 -8.04 -5.12 -15.65
CA SER A 136 -9.21 -5.99 -15.63
C SER A 136 -10.46 -5.25 -16.12
N THR A 137 -11.39 -5.99 -16.71
CA THR A 137 -12.71 -5.45 -17.05
C THR A 137 -13.47 -5.08 -15.78
N ILE A 138 -14.08 -3.91 -15.77
CA ILE A 138 -14.90 -3.39 -14.68
C ILE A 138 -16.30 -4.04 -14.73
N ASP A 139 -16.78 -4.51 -13.61
CA ASP A 139 -18.19 -4.77 -13.40
C ASP A 139 -18.89 -3.45 -13.01
N LYS A 140 -19.69 -2.92 -13.93
CA LYS A 140 -20.33 -1.59 -13.78
C LYS A 140 -21.31 -1.50 -12.61
N ASN A 141 -21.80 -2.64 -12.13
CA ASN A 141 -22.75 -2.71 -11.02
C ASN A 141 -22.09 -3.05 -9.69
N GLN A 142 -20.79 -3.31 -9.67
CA GLN A 142 -20.06 -3.66 -8.46
C GLN A 142 -19.39 -2.47 -7.81
N ALA A 143 -19.60 -2.32 -6.52
CA ALA A 143 -18.87 -1.39 -5.66
C ALA A 143 -18.20 -2.12 -4.50
N MET A 144 -17.08 -1.58 -4.01
CA MET A 144 -16.46 -2.10 -2.80
C MET A 144 -16.22 -0.99 -1.78
N ILE A 145 -16.30 -1.36 -0.51
CA ILE A 145 -15.87 -0.51 0.60
C ILE A 145 -14.80 -1.28 1.36
N ALA A 146 -13.63 -0.68 1.54
CA ALA A 146 -12.55 -1.29 2.30
C ALA A 146 -12.21 -0.44 3.51
N ILE A 147 -12.46 -0.99 4.69
CA ILE A 147 -12.32 -0.32 5.96
C ILE A 147 -11.02 -0.79 6.62
N GLY A 148 -10.11 0.15 6.81
CA GLY A 148 -8.90 -0.08 7.59
C GLY A 148 -9.19 -0.18 9.08
N GLY A 149 -8.37 0.41 9.91
CA GLY A 149 -8.58 0.33 11.35
C GLY A 149 -7.71 1.31 12.12
N THR A 150 -7.71 1.15 13.41
CA THR A 150 -6.95 2.02 14.31
C THR A 150 -5.48 2.07 13.92
N SER A 151 -4.95 3.26 13.89
CA SER A 151 -3.54 3.50 13.62
C SER A 151 -3.01 4.66 14.46
N LYS A 152 -1.68 4.79 14.52
CA LYS A 152 -1.08 5.95 15.16
C LYS A 152 -1.37 7.27 14.42
N HIS A 153 -1.93 7.23 13.22
CA HIS A 153 -2.16 8.39 12.36
C HIS A 153 -3.60 8.85 12.31
N TYR A 154 -4.56 7.96 12.55
CA TYR A 154 -5.99 8.21 12.42
C TYR A 154 -6.76 7.70 13.63
N LYS A 155 -7.80 8.44 14.02
CA LYS A 155 -8.77 8.04 15.04
C LYS A 155 -9.99 7.47 14.31
N PHE A 156 -10.34 6.23 14.62
CA PHE A 156 -11.55 5.62 14.10
C PHE A 156 -12.73 5.94 15.01
N ASP A 157 -13.63 6.79 14.54
CA ASP A 157 -14.92 7.04 15.16
C ASP A 157 -15.98 6.22 14.41
N GLY A 158 -16.56 5.24 15.09
CA GLY A 158 -17.54 4.32 14.51
C GLY A 158 -18.82 5.02 14.05
N ASN A 159 -19.25 6.09 14.71
CA ASN A 159 -20.47 6.82 14.33
C ASN A 159 -20.23 7.66 13.06
N VAL A 160 -19.08 8.31 12.98
CA VAL A 160 -18.68 9.07 11.78
C VAL A 160 -18.52 8.14 10.57
N LEU A 161 -17.90 6.98 10.77
CA LEU A 161 -17.74 5.99 9.70
C LEU A 161 -19.10 5.43 9.27
N LEU A 162 -19.96 5.08 10.21
CA LEU A 162 -21.29 4.54 9.93
C LEU A 162 -22.16 5.54 9.15
N GLY A 163 -22.15 6.82 9.53
CA GLY A 163 -22.88 7.85 8.79
C GLY A 163 -22.42 8.02 7.35
N GLN A 164 -21.11 7.86 7.10
CA GLN A 164 -20.59 7.87 5.72
C GLN A 164 -20.96 6.60 4.96
N LEU A 165 -20.97 5.44 5.62
CA LEU A 165 -21.41 4.18 5.05
C LEU A 165 -22.87 4.25 4.61
N GLN A 166 -23.75 4.72 5.50
CA GLN A 166 -25.18 4.93 5.22
C GLN A 166 -25.38 5.87 4.02
N PHE A 167 -24.65 6.96 3.98
CA PHE A 167 -24.68 7.88 2.84
C PHE A 167 -24.26 7.22 1.52
N ILE A 168 -23.16 6.45 1.52
CA ILE A 168 -22.68 5.73 0.34
C ILE A 168 -23.76 4.76 -0.16
N LEU A 169 -24.30 3.92 0.73
CA LEU A 169 -25.32 2.93 0.38
C LEU A 169 -26.60 3.57 -0.14
N SER A 170 -27.03 4.70 0.43
CA SER A 170 -28.22 5.44 -0.01
C SER A 170 -28.03 6.14 -1.36
N MET A 171 -26.83 6.64 -1.63
CA MET A 171 -26.54 7.34 -2.90
C MET A 171 -26.32 6.42 -4.10
N TYR A 172 -25.85 5.21 -3.85
CA TYR A 172 -25.45 4.26 -4.90
C TYR A 172 -26.28 2.96 -4.86
N GLN A 173 -27.60 3.07 -4.70
CA GLN A 173 -28.51 1.93 -4.51
C GLN A 173 -28.52 0.92 -5.67
N SER A 174 -28.11 1.35 -6.87
CA SER A 174 -28.01 0.47 -8.05
C SER A 174 -26.75 -0.40 -8.07
N TYR A 175 -25.87 -0.27 -7.08
CA TYR A 175 -24.64 -1.06 -6.98
C TYR A 175 -24.77 -2.18 -5.96
N GLU A 176 -24.13 -3.31 -6.27
CA GLU A 176 -23.90 -4.41 -5.34
C GLU A 176 -22.62 -4.16 -4.56
N PHE A 177 -22.74 -4.02 -3.24
CA PHE A 177 -21.61 -3.66 -2.37
C PHE A 177 -20.98 -4.88 -1.72
N LYS A 178 -19.64 -4.97 -1.79
CA LYS A 178 -18.82 -5.82 -0.94
C LYS A 178 -18.03 -4.96 0.04
N ILE A 179 -18.26 -5.16 1.33
CA ILE A 179 -17.68 -4.35 2.40
C ILE A 179 -16.70 -5.21 3.16
N PHE A 180 -15.45 -4.79 3.15
CA PHE A 180 -14.33 -5.50 3.76
C PHE A 180 -13.83 -4.74 4.97
N ASN A 181 -13.59 -5.44 6.06
CA ASN A 181 -12.83 -4.93 7.21
C ASN A 181 -11.34 -5.31 7.09
N SER A 182 -10.58 -5.00 8.12
CA SER A 182 -9.16 -5.38 8.25
C SER A 182 -8.87 -5.89 9.66
N ARG A 183 -7.72 -6.54 9.83
CA ARG A 183 -7.23 -6.98 11.16
C ARG A 183 -7.18 -5.87 12.22
N ARG A 184 -7.17 -4.61 11.79
CA ARG A 184 -7.07 -3.43 12.66
C ARG A 184 -8.42 -2.77 12.91
N THR A 185 -9.48 -3.24 12.26
CA THR A 185 -10.84 -2.71 12.45
C THR A 185 -11.34 -3.18 13.81
N PRO A 186 -11.74 -2.28 14.73
CA PRO A 186 -12.27 -2.66 16.02
C PRO A 186 -13.56 -3.48 15.91
N ASP A 187 -13.74 -4.50 16.74
CA ASP A 187 -14.93 -5.35 16.74
C ASP A 187 -16.23 -4.56 16.97
N SER A 188 -16.18 -3.51 17.79
CA SER A 188 -17.32 -2.62 18.00
C SER A 188 -17.75 -1.88 16.72
N ILE A 189 -16.85 -1.69 15.77
CA ILE A 189 -17.17 -1.11 14.45
C ILE A 189 -17.73 -2.18 13.54
N ASN A 190 -17.17 -3.39 13.55
CA ASN A 190 -17.69 -4.52 12.79
C ASN A 190 -19.17 -4.80 13.13
N LEU A 191 -19.49 -4.88 14.41
CA LEU A 191 -20.88 -5.09 14.88
C LEU A 191 -21.84 -4.00 14.38
N LYS A 192 -21.44 -2.73 14.42
CA LYS A 192 -22.26 -1.62 13.90
C LYS A 192 -22.48 -1.72 12.39
N ILE A 193 -21.44 -2.11 11.66
CA ILE A 193 -21.54 -2.30 10.21
C ILE A 193 -22.51 -3.45 9.91
N GLU A 194 -22.36 -4.60 10.54
CA GLU A 194 -23.24 -5.74 10.36
C GLU A 194 -24.71 -5.41 10.68
N GLU A 195 -24.95 -4.69 11.77
CA GLU A 195 -26.30 -4.23 12.13
C GLU A 195 -26.89 -3.31 11.06
N GLU A 196 -26.10 -2.36 10.55
CA GLU A 196 -26.56 -1.48 9.47
C GLU A 196 -26.87 -2.22 8.19
N LEU A 197 -26.01 -3.17 7.82
CA LEU A 197 -26.17 -3.91 6.56
C LEU A 197 -27.38 -4.84 6.53
N ARG A 198 -27.96 -5.22 7.66
CA ARG A 198 -29.24 -5.96 7.71
C ARG A 198 -30.38 -5.18 7.07
N LYS A 199 -30.25 -3.86 6.91
CA LYS A 199 -31.24 -2.98 6.27
C LYS A 199 -31.05 -2.86 4.75
N HIS A 200 -29.96 -3.43 4.21
CA HIS A 200 -29.56 -3.28 2.83
C HIS A 200 -29.40 -4.64 2.14
N SER A 201 -30.29 -4.96 1.20
CA SER A 201 -30.24 -6.23 0.46
C SER A 201 -29.11 -6.29 -0.57
N ASN A 202 -28.59 -5.13 -0.98
CA ASN A 202 -27.53 -5.00 -1.99
C ASN A 202 -26.12 -4.85 -1.39
N ALA A 203 -25.93 -5.17 -0.10
CA ALA A 203 -24.65 -5.02 0.56
C ALA A 203 -24.27 -6.27 1.38
N GLN A 204 -23.06 -6.76 1.19
CA GLN A 204 -22.51 -7.92 1.87
C GLN A 204 -21.28 -7.52 2.69
N PHE A 205 -21.25 -7.86 3.98
CA PHE A 205 -20.07 -7.76 4.81
C PHE A 205 -19.19 -9.01 4.66
N ILE A 206 -17.90 -8.80 4.51
CA ILE A 206 -16.90 -9.85 4.35
C ILE A 206 -15.79 -9.61 5.40
N ASP A 207 -15.83 -10.40 6.45
CA ASP A 207 -14.86 -10.31 7.54
C ASP A 207 -13.48 -10.80 7.11
N PHE A 208 -12.45 -10.09 7.52
CA PHE A 208 -11.06 -10.41 7.21
C PHE A 208 -10.66 -11.84 7.61
N ASN A 209 -11.17 -12.34 8.75
CA ASN A 209 -10.80 -13.66 9.27
C ASN A 209 -11.42 -14.81 8.46
N SER A 210 -12.57 -14.57 7.81
CA SER A 210 -13.27 -15.55 6.97
C SER A 210 -13.03 -15.35 5.47
N MET A 211 -12.29 -14.30 5.11
CA MET A 211 -12.12 -13.88 3.73
C MET A 211 -11.08 -14.73 2.99
N GLU A 212 -11.47 -15.27 1.85
CA GLU A 212 -10.49 -15.74 0.87
C GLU A 212 -9.69 -14.56 0.31
N SER A 213 -8.37 -14.64 0.36
CA SER A 213 -7.47 -13.58 -0.14
C SER A 213 -7.76 -13.17 -1.60
N LYS A 214 -8.22 -14.12 -2.42
CA LYS A 214 -8.63 -13.91 -3.80
C LYS A 214 -9.90 -13.05 -3.94
N SER A 215 -10.83 -13.13 -2.98
CA SER A 215 -12.10 -12.37 -3.01
C SER A 215 -11.85 -10.87 -2.94
N PHE A 216 -11.00 -10.42 -2.02
CA PHE A 216 -10.62 -9.01 -1.90
C PHE A 216 -9.95 -8.49 -3.17
N GLN A 217 -8.95 -9.21 -3.68
CA GLN A 217 -8.22 -8.81 -4.89
C GLN A 217 -9.14 -8.77 -6.12
N LYS A 218 -10.06 -9.72 -6.24
CA LYS A 218 -11.06 -9.73 -7.31
C LYS A 218 -11.94 -8.48 -7.24
N SER A 219 -12.48 -8.16 -6.06
CA SER A 219 -13.31 -6.97 -5.86
C SER A 219 -12.54 -5.69 -6.14
N LEU A 220 -11.28 -5.60 -5.70
CA LEU A 220 -10.43 -4.43 -5.95
C LEU A 220 -10.20 -4.18 -7.45
N ARG A 221 -10.02 -5.25 -8.23
CA ARG A 221 -9.77 -5.20 -9.67
C ARG A 221 -11.01 -4.97 -10.51
N GLN A 222 -12.19 -5.37 -10.04
CA GLN A 222 -13.42 -5.38 -10.84
C GLN A 222 -14.44 -4.32 -10.43
N ALA A 223 -14.38 -3.77 -9.21
CA ALA A 223 -15.34 -2.79 -8.76
C ALA A 223 -15.26 -1.47 -9.55
N ALA A 224 -16.42 -1.00 -10.02
CA ALA A 224 -16.55 0.30 -10.68
C ALA A 224 -16.33 1.45 -9.69
N LEU A 225 -16.78 1.28 -8.43
CA LEU A 225 -16.59 2.23 -7.35
C LEU A 225 -15.84 1.58 -6.18
N LYS A 226 -14.85 2.27 -5.68
CA LYS A 226 -14.03 1.81 -4.55
C LYS A 226 -13.98 2.91 -3.49
N PHE A 227 -14.48 2.60 -2.31
CA PHE A 227 -14.47 3.50 -1.16
C PHE A 227 -13.48 2.96 -0.14
N VAL A 228 -12.42 3.70 0.16
CA VAL A 228 -11.33 3.23 1.01
C VAL A 228 -11.02 4.23 2.11
N THR A 229 -10.66 3.74 3.29
CA THR A 229 -10.21 4.59 4.38
C THR A 229 -8.73 4.97 4.20
N PRO A 230 -8.33 6.23 4.42
CA PRO A 230 -6.98 6.74 4.10
C PRO A 230 -5.89 6.33 5.09
N ASP A 231 -6.21 5.53 6.11
CA ASP A 231 -5.24 5.03 7.08
C ASP A 231 -4.25 4.01 6.51
N SER A 232 -4.61 3.41 5.37
CA SER A 232 -3.74 2.52 4.61
C SER A 232 -3.33 3.16 3.29
N VAL A 233 -2.12 3.71 3.26
CA VAL A 233 -1.53 4.27 2.03
C VAL A 233 -1.47 3.21 0.93
N ASN A 234 -0.99 2.02 1.26
CA ASN A 234 -0.91 0.93 0.29
C ASN A 234 -2.26 0.62 -0.35
N LEU A 235 -3.32 0.51 0.44
CA LEU A 235 -4.66 0.22 -0.07
C LEU A 235 -5.16 1.32 -1.02
N THR A 236 -4.92 2.58 -0.67
CA THR A 236 -5.29 3.71 -1.54
C THR A 236 -4.60 3.61 -2.91
N PHE A 237 -3.29 3.32 -2.92
CA PHE A 237 -2.54 3.20 -4.17
C PHE A 237 -2.82 1.89 -4.92
N GLU A 238 -3.06 0.77 -4.22
CA GLU A 238 -3.59 -0.45 -4.82
C GLU A 238 -4.94 -0.19 -5.52
N SER A 239 -5.82 0.60 -4.88
CA SER A 239 -7.11 0.98 -5.49
C SER A 239 -6.95 1.85 -6.73
N LEU A 240 -5.99 2.77 -6.73
CA LEU A 240 -5.67 3.62 -7.88
C LEU A 240 -4.98 2.86 -9.02
N SER A 241 -4.28 1.78 -8.73
CA SER A 241 -3.61 0.93 -9.72
C SER A 241 -4.57 -0.04 -10.42
N THR A 242 -5.85 -0.03 -10.07
CA THR A 242 -6.89 -0.85 -10.67
C THR A 242 -7.95 0.02 -11.33
N PRO A 243 -8.67 -0.45 -12.37
CA PRO A 243 -9.73 0.29 -13.03
C PRO A 243 -10.86 0.67 -12.05
N GLY A 244 -11.69 1.65 -12.41
CA GLY A 244 -12.80 2.16 -11.60
C GLY A 244 -12.42 3.38 -10.77
N LYS A 245 -13.42 4.01 -10.17
CA LYS A 245 -13.25 5.27 -9.42
C LYS A 245 -12.96 5.00 -7.96
N THR A 246 -11.97 5.70 -7.40
CA THR A 246 -11.57 5.57 -5.99
C THR A 246 -12.00 6.80 -5.20
N TYR A 247 -12.62 6.56 -4.03
CA TYR A 247 -13.07 7.58 -3.09
C TYR A 247 -12.43 7.33 -1.71
N LEU A 248 -11.97 8.37 -1.08
CA LEU A 248 -11.49 8.32 0.31
C LEU A 248 -12.66 8.58 1.27
N ILE A 249 -12.87 7.67 2.21
CA ILE A 249 -13.78 7.87 3.34
C ILE A 249 -13.04 8.69 4.38
N GLN A 250 -13.56 9.85 4.74
CA GLN A 250 -12.90 10.75 5.67
C GLN A 250 -12.83 10.16 7.07
N ILE A 251 -11.62 10.11 7.64
CA ILE A 251 -11.36 9.71 9.02
C ILE A 251 -10.64 10.84 9.74
N GLU A 252 -11.00 11.05 10.99
CA GLU A 252 -10.40 12.11 11.82
C GLU A 252 -8.93 11.82 12.15
N THR A 253 -8.15 12.89 12.16
CA THR A 253 -6.78 12.86 12.68
C THR A 253 -6.80 13.37 14.11
N PRO A 254 -6.18 12.67 15.09
CA PRO A 254 -6.09 13.15 16.47
C PRO A 254 -5.46 14.56 16.53
N SER A 255 -6.06 15.46 17.33
CA SER A 255 -5.67 16.88 17.38
C SER A 255 -4.18 17.10 17.67
N TYR A 256 -3.61 16.33 18.62
CA TYR A 256 -2.19 16.41 18.97
C TYR A 256 -1.25 15.96 17.84
N ARG A 257 -1.73 15.13 16.91
CA ARG A 257 -0.94 14.65 15.78
C ARG A 257 -1.07 15.53 14.52
N ARG A 258 -2.00 16.46 14.52
CA ARG A 258 -2.02 17.52 13.50
C ARG A 258 -0.73 18.35 13.53
N ILE A 259 -0.12 18.46 14.71
CA ILE A 259 1.09 19.28 14.92
C ILE A 259 2.37 18.48 14.67
N PHE A 260 2.49 17.24 15.16
CA PHE A 260 3.74 16.50 15.23
C PHE A 260 3.83 15.17 14.48
N GLY A 261 2.77 14.66 13.89
CA GLY A 261 2.78 13.36 13.22
C GLY A 261 1.86 13.30 12.01
N SER A 262 2.01 12.30 11.17
CA SER A 262 1.14 12.02 10.02
C SER A 262 1.08 13.09 8.92
N ARG A 263 1.85 14.17 9.02
CA ARG A 263 1.84 15.25 8.02
C ARG A 263 2.10 14.71 6.62
N LYS A 264 3.10 13.87 6.48
CA LYS A 264 3.51 13.29 5.19
C LYS A 264 2.41 12.45 4.52
N ILE A 265 1.74 11.57 5.30
CA ILE A 265 0.65 10.74 4.78
C ILE A 265 -0.53 11.61 4.37
N ARG A 266 -0.91 12.59 5.19
CA ARG A 266 -1.98 13.53 4.85
C ARG A 266 -1.65 14.37 3.61
N GLU A 267 -0.42 14.83 3.48
CA GLU A 267 0.03 15.57 2.30
C GLU A 267 -0.08 14.72 1.04
N SER A 268 0.29 13.43 1.10
CA SER A 268 0.09 12.51 -0.03
C SER A 268 -1.39 12.34 -0.37
N MET A 269 -2.26 12.13 0.62
CA MET A 269 -3.71 11.99 0.39
C MET A 269 -4.31 13.31 -0.15
N ASN A 270 -3.91 14.45 0.41
CA ASN A 270 -4.35 15.77 -0.06
C ASN A 270 -3.91 16.03 -1.50
N LYS A 271 -2.70 15.64 -1.89
CA LYS A 271 -2.25 15.74 -3.28
C LYS A 271 -3.13 14.94 -4.23
N LEU A 272 -3.52 13.71 -3.84
CA LEU A 272 -4.43 12.88 -4.65
C LEU A 272 -5.80 13.55 -4.83
N VAL A 273 -6.32 14.18 -3.77
CA VAL A 273 -7.58 14.93 -3.83
C VAL A 273 -7.45 16.19 -4.71
N GLN A 274 -6.38 16.97 -4.52
CA GLN A 274 -6.12 18.20 -5.29
C GLN A 274 -5.88 17.91 -6.77
N SER A 275 -5.20 16.82 -7.09
CA SER A 275 -4.98 16.37 -8.47
C SER A 275 -6.18 15.63 -9.06
N LYS A 276 -7.31 15.56 -8.34
CA LYS A 276 -8.55 14.91 -8.77
C LYS A 276 -8.41 13.41 -9.09
N GLN A 277 -7.40 12.74 -8.57
CA GLN A 277 -7.21 11.30 -8.75
C GLN A 277 -8.14 10.47 -7.87
N VAL A 278 -8.63 11.04 -6.76
CA VAL A 278 -9.60 10.42 -5.86
C VAL A 278 -10.74 11.39 -5.53
N GLY A 279 -11.94 10.86 -5.35
CA GLY A 279 -13.03 11.57 -4.70
C GLY A 279 -12.92 11.51 -3.17
N VAL A 280 -13.75 12.27 -2.46
CA VAL A 280 -13.82 12.26 -0.99
C VAL A 280 -15.27 12.13 -0.56
N VAL A 281 -15.52 11.25 0.41
CA VAL A 281 -16.78 11.18 1.16
C VAL A 281 -16.51 11.72 2.56
N SER A 282 -17.26 12.73 2.97
CA SER A 282 -17.10 13.34 4.28
C SER A 282 -18.44 13.72 4.89
N LEU A 283 -18.47 13.82 6.22
CA LEU A 283 -19.59 14.39 6.96
C LEU A 283 -19.35 15.88 7.16
N VAL A 284 -20.30 16.70 6.75
CA VAL A 284 -20.27 18.15 6.95
C VAL A 284 -21.26 18.51 8.04
N LYS A 285 -20.79 19.19 9.09
CA LYS A 285 -21.67 19.80 10.09
C LYS A 285 -22.34 21.05 9.49
N LYS A 286 -23.65 21.00 9.27
CA LYS A 286 -24.46 22.17 8.94
C LYS A 286 -25.28 22.58 10.17
N LYS A 287 -25.72 23.85 10.23
CA LYS A 287 -26.72 24.30 11.25
C LYS A 287 -27.95 23.40 11.12
N GLY A 288 -28.18 22.51 12.12
CA GLY A 288 -29.29 21.57 12.11
C GLY A 288 -28.92 20.07 12.04
N GLY A 289 -27.64 19.71 11.95
CA GLY A 289 -27.24 18.31 11.98
C GLY A 289 -25.94 17.99 11.27
N ILE A 290 -25.59 16.69 11.22
CA ILE A 290 -24.46 16.17 10.48
C ILE A 290 -25.00 15.58 9.17
N ASN A 291 -24.59 16.11 8.03
CA ASN A 291 -24.92 15.58 6.71
C ASN A 291 -23.67 15.03 6.05
N ALA A 292 -23.78 13.84 5.45
CA ALA A 292 -22.75 13.33 4.59
C ALA A 292 -22.77 14.03 3.23
N VAL A 293 -21.62 14.39 2.72
CA VAL A 293 -21.47 15.07 1.41
C VAL A 293 -20.41 14.35 0.61
N SER A 294 -20.73 14.04 -0.64
CA SER A 294 -19.75 13.54 -1.60
C SER A 294 -19.27 14.71 -2.45
N TYR A 295 -17.98 14.98 -2.43
CA TYR A 295 -17.37 15.91 -3.38
C TYR A 295 -16.85 15.11 -4.57
N THR A 296 -17.66 15.08 -5.64
CA THR A 296 -17.27 14.52 -6.92
C THR A 296 -16.72 15.60 -7.82
N HIS A 297 -15.43 15.85 -7.76
CA HIS A 297 -14.74 16.49 -8.87
C HIS A 297 -14.01 15.40 -9.68
N LEU A 298 -14.79 14.56 -10.36
CA LEU A 298 -14.26 13.52 -11.22
C LEU A 298 -14.34 13.96 -12.68
N THR A 299 -13.33 14.67 -13.10
CA THR A 299 -12.85 14.51 -14.47
C THR A 299 -11.75 13.47 -14.40
N LEU A 300 -12.01 12.28 -14.91
CA LEU A 300 -10.97 11.27 -15.12
C LEU A 300 -9.90 11.88 -16.01
N PRO A 301 -8.59 11.66 -15.75
CA PRO A 301 -7.63 11.78 -16.82
C PRO A 301 -8.04 10.78 -17.90
N THR A 302 -8.33 11.27 -19.07
CA THR A 302 -8.40 10.49 -20.30
C THR A 302 -6.98 9.99 -20.55
N ILE A 303 -6.77 8.67 -20.45
CA ILE A 303 -5.57 8.01 -20.94
C ILE A 303 -5.75 7.80 -22.44
#